data_7efc4cb200749ffdf992a00d18fe8806
#
_entry.id   7efc4cb200749ffdf992a00d18fe8806
#
_cell.length_a   1.000
_cell.length_b   1.000
_cell.length_c   1.000
_cell.angle_alpha   90.00
_cell.angle_beta   90.00
_cell.angle_gamma   90.00
#
_symmetry.space_group_name_H-M   'P 1'
#
loop_
_entity.id
_entity.type
_entity.pdbx_description
1 polymer ?
#
loop_
_entity_poly.entity_id
_entity_poly.type
_entity_poly.pdbx_seq_one_letter_code
_entity_poly.pdbx_strand_id
1 'polypeptide(L)'
;MAYSGTYKPVNPKKYRGNPNQVIYRSLWERKLMVYCDHNDAVLEWGSEEVIIPYLSPWDGKLHRYFPDFYMKVQQSDETIKKFIIE
;
A
#
# COMPACT_ATOMS: atom_id res chain seq x y z
N MET A 1 3.32 12.84 -19.55
CA MET A 1 4.56 12.93 -18.77
C MET A 1 4.36 12.20 -17.45
N ALA A 2 5.21 11.24 -17.18
CA ALA A 2 5.13 10.50 -15.92
C ALA A 2 5.87 11.28 -14.82
N TYR A 3 5.16 11.55 -13.73
CA TYR A 3 5.77 12.18 -12.57
C TYR A 3 6.14 11.09 -11.58
N SER A 4 7.43 10.82 -11.47
CA SER A 4 7.93 9.85 -10.52
C SER A 4 8.89 10.52 -9.55
N GLY A 5 8.98 9.97 -8.34
CA GLY A 5 9.86 10.50 -7.32
C GLY A 5 9.85 9.63 -6.08
N THR A 6 10.56 10.08 -5.08
CA THR A 6 10.63 9.40 -3.79
C THR A 6 9.81 10.15 -2.75
N TYR A 7 8.91 9.43 -2.10
CA TYR A 7 8.14 9.99 -0.98
C TYR A 7 8.83 9.67 0.33
N LYS A 8 8.97 10.68 1.19
CA LYS A 8 9.55 10.49 2.51
C LYS A 8 8.43 10.51 3.56
N PRO A 9 8.06 9.36 4.14
CA PRO A 9 6.99 9.31 5.13
C PRO A 9 7.29 10.14 6.36
N VAL A 10 6.29 10.89 6.83
CA VAL A 10 6.36 11.61 8.10
C VAL A 10 6.19 10.62 9.26
N ASN A 11 5.40 9.58 9.04
CA ASN A 11 5.16 8.51 10.00
C ASN A 11 5.70 7.19 9.46
N PRO A 12 7.02 6.99 9.43
CA PRO A 12 7.63 5.85 8.74
C PRO A 12 7.24 4.49 9.34
N LYS A 13 6.80 4.47 10.60
CA LYS A 13 6.36 3.24 11.25
C LYS A 13 5.08 2.65 10.64
N LYS A 14 4.30 3.46 9.94
CA LYS A 14 3.08 3.02 9.26
C LYS A 14 3.37 2.34 7.93
N TYR A 15 4.53 2.61 7.33
CA TYR A 15 4.86 2.06 6.03
C TYR A 15 5.34 0.62 6.16
N ARG A 16 4.71 -0.27 5.40
CA ARG A 16 5.10 -1.66 5.32
C ARG A 16 6.14 -1.84 4.21
N GLY A 17 7.40 -1.92 4.60
CA GLY A 17 8.53 -1.99 3.70
C GLY A 17 9.62 -1.04 4.15
N ASN A 18 10.52 -0.69 3.24
CA ASN A 18 11.60 0.23 3.55
C ASN A 18 11.14 1.68 3.36
N PRO A 19 10.95 2.45 4.45
CA PRO A 19 10.46 3.83 4.34
C PRO A 19 11.43 4.78 3.65
N ASN A 20 12.68 4.36 3.44
CA ASN A 20 13.66 5.16 2.72
C ASN A 20 13.62 4.93 1.21
N GLN A 21 12.79 4.00 0.75
CA GLN A 21 12.68 3.61 -0.66
C GLN A 21 11.23 3.60 -1.14
N VAL A 22 10.46 4.59 -0.71
CA VAL A 22 9.06 4.72 -1.14
C VAL A 22 9.02 5.53 -2.44
N ILE A 23 8.69 4.86 -3.52
CA ILE A 23 8.68 5.47 -4.85
C ILE A 23 7.25 5.61 -5.35
N TYR A 24 6.88 6.80 -5.80
CA TYR A 24 5.62 7.02 -6.49
C TYR A 24 5.89 7.18 -7.99
N ARG A 25 4.97 6.69 -8.81
CA ARG A 25 5.08 6.74 -10.27
C ARG A 25 4.11 7.71 -10.90
N SER A 26 3.23 8.31 -10.10
CA SER A 26 2.28 9.31 -10.55
C SER A 26 1.94 10.25 -9.41
N LEU A 27 1.38 11.42 -9.75
CA LEU A 27 0.93 12.35 -8.72
C LEU A 27 -0.26 11.80 -7.94
N TRP A 28 -1.07 10.95 -8.56
CA TRP A 28 -2.18 10.28 -7.90
C TRP A 28 -1.66 9.37 -6.78
N GLU A 29 -0.64 8.58 -7.07
CA GLU A 29 -0.02 7.72 -6.05
C GLU A 29 0.56 8.55 -4.91
N ARG A 30 1.22 9.66 -5.23
CA ARG A 30 1.77 10.55 -4.22
C ARG A 30 0.67 11.11 -3.30
N LYS A 31 -0.45 11.53 -3.88
CA LYS A 31 -1.59 12.01 -3.08
C LYS A 31 -2.14 10.94 -2.15
N LEU A 32 -2.22 9.71 -2.64
CA LEU A 32 -2.68 8.59 -1.84
C LEU A 32 -1.70 8.28 -0.70
N MET A 33 -0.40 8.33 -0.97
CA MET A 33 0.64 8.14 0.04
C MET A 33 0.55 9.18 1.14
N VAL A 34 0.38 10.45 0.78
CA VAL A 34 0.21 11.55 1.73
C VAL A 34 -1.04 11.31 2.59
N TYR A 35 -2.14 10.93 1.98
CA TYR A 35 -3.37 10.62 2.70
C TYR A 35 -3.16 9.51 3.72
N CYS A 36 -2.55 8.42 3.31
CA CYS A 36 -2.30 7.27 4.20
C CYS A 36 -1.35 7.63 5.35
N ASP A 37 -0.31 8.40 5.04
CA ASP A 37 0.70 8.79 6.02
C ASP A 37 0.13 9.71 7.10
N HIS A 38 -0.73 10.65 6.72
CA HIS A 38 -1.27 11.65 7.64
C HIS A 38 -2.60 11.30 8.29
N ASN A 39 -3.30 10.28 7.78
CA ASN A 39 -4.61 9.90 8.33
C ASN A 39 -4.44 8.91 9.48
N ASP A 40 -4.87 9.31 10.68
CA ASP A 40 -4.74 8.48 11.87
C ASP A 40 -5.53 7.18 11.80
N ALA A 41 -6.59 7.13 11.00
CA ALA A 41 -7.37 5.92 10.81
C ALA A 41 -6.62 4.86 9.98
N VAL A 42 -5.64 5.28 9.20
CA VAL A 42 -4.78 4.35 8.46
C VAL A 42 -3.67 3.88 9.39
N LEU A 43 -3.72 2.60 9.75
CA LEU A 43 -2.75 2.02 10.68
C LEU A 43 -1.47 1.60 9.98
N GLU A 44 -1.59 1.19 8.72
CA GLU A 44 -0.48 0.65 7.96
C GLU A 44 -0.77 0.83 6.46
N TRP A 45 0.26 1.05 5.67
CA TRP A 45 0.12 1.15 4.22
C TRP A 45 1.42 0.74 3.54
N GLY A 46 1.32 0.38 2.26
CA GLY A 46 2.48 -0.02 1.47
C GLY A 46 2.22 0.17 -0.01
N SER A 47 3.29 0.36 -0.76
CA SER A 47 3.26 0.50 -2.20
C SER A 47 4.14 -0.59 -2.81
N GLU A 48 3.51 -1.55 -3.49
CA GLU A 48 4.19 -2.67 -4.14
C GLU A 48 5.01 -3.57 -3.19
N GLU A 49 4.80 -3.44 -1.87
CA GLU A 49 5.57 -4.18 -0.86
C GLU A 49 4.84 -5.43 -0.37
N VAL A 50 3.55 -5.58 -0.68
CA VAL A 50 2.75 -6.69 -0.22
C VAL A 50 2.68 -7.76 -1.28
N ILE A 51 2.90 -9.02 -0.88
CA ILE A 51 2.78 -10.19 -1.76
C ILE A 51 1.60 -11.01 -1.29
N ILE A 52 0.65 -11.27 -2.19
CA ILE A 52 -0.52 -12.08 -1.88
C ILE A 52 -0.39 -13.40 -2.65
N PRO A 53 -0.16 -14.53 -1.94
CA PRO A 53 -0.19 -15.83 -2.60
C PRO A 53 -1.63 -16.25 -2.89
N TYR A 54 -1.85 -16.83 -4.04
CA TYR A 54 -3.17 -17.37 -4.39
C TYR A 54 -3.01 -18.64 -5.22
N LEU A 55 -4.01 -19.52 -5.10
CA LEU A 55 -4.05 -20.74 -5.89
C LEU A 55 -4.78 -20.47 -7.19
N SER A 56 -4.08 -20.63 -8.30
CA SER A 56 -4.68 -20.41 -9.60
C SER A 56 -5.66 -21.54 -9.95
N PRO A 57 -6.91 -21.22 -10.32
CA PRO A 57 -7.87 -22.25 -10.76
C PRO A 57 -7.53 -22.81 -12.15
N TRP A 58 -6.62 -22.18 -12.89
CA TRP A 58 -6.28 -22.59 -14.24
C TRP A 58 -5.26 -23.72 -14.27
N ASP A 59 -4.24 -23.65 -13.40
CA ASP A 59 -3.15 -24.63 -13.40
C ASP A 59 -2.96 -25.32 -12.05
N GLY A 60 -3.75 -24.95 -11.04
CA GLY A 60 -3.66 -25.52 -9.69
C GLY A 60 -2.38 -25.18 -8.97
N LYS A 61 -1.61 -24.21 -9.45
CA LYS A 61 -0.34 -23.81 -8.85
C LYS A 61 -0.49 -22.56 -8.01
N LEU A 62 0.43 -22.38 -7.06
CA LEU A 62 0.50 -21.20 -6.23
C LEU A 62 1.20 -20.07 -6.98
N HIS A 63 0.51 -18.95 -7.09
CA HIS A 63 1.04 -17.74 -7.73
C HIS A 63 1.15 -16.62 -6.71
N ARG A 64 1.91 -15.59 -7.05
CA ARG A 64 2.09 -14.40 -6.22
C ARG A 64 1.46 -13.20 -6.92
N TYR A 65 0.66 -12.48 -6.18
CA TYR A 65 0.03 -11.26 -6.64
C TYR A 65 0.66 -10.05 -5.94
N PHE A 66 1.03 -9.04 -6.72
CA PHE A 66 1.67 -7.81 -6.23
C PHE A 66 0.74 -6.64 -6.47
N PRO A 67 -0.10 -6.26 -5.49
CA PRO A 67 -0.97 -5.10 -5.67
C PRO A 67 -0.16 -3.81 -5.68
N ASP A 68 -0.65 -2.81 -6.42
CA ASP A 68 0.02 -1.52 -6.52
C ASP A 68 0.03 -0.78 -5.19
N PHE A 69 -1.01 -0.97 -4.38
CA PHE A 69 -1.14 -0.25 -3.13
C PHE A 69 -1.92 -1.07 -2.10
N TYR A 70 -1.53 -0.93 -0.85
CA TYR A 70 -2.14 -1.62 0.27
C TYR A 70 -2.34 -0.64 1.41
N MET A 71 -3.50 -0.70 2.08
CA MET A 71 -3.71 0.06 3.30
C MET A 71 -4.55 -0.73 4.30
N LYS A 72 -4.29 -0.52 5.58
CA LYS A 72 -5.00 -1.12 6.69
C LYS A 72 -5.66 0.01 7.49
N VAL A 73 -6.97 0.03 7.52
CA VAL A 73 -7.74 1.15 8.08
C VAL A 73 -8.56 0.68 9.28
N GLN A 74 -8.51 1.44 10.37
CA GLN A 74 -9.38 1.23 11.51
C GLN A 74 -10.68 2.03 11.30
N GLN A 75 -11.82 1.34 11.39
CA GLN A 75 -13.12 1.97 11.20
C GLN A 75 -13.70 2.48 12.52
N SER A 76 -14.79 3.25 12.43
CA SER A 76 -15.42 3.86 13.60
C SER A 76 -15.97 2.87 14.61
N ASP A 77 -16.25 1.63 14.18
CA ASP A 77 -16.72 0.54 15.05
C ASP A 77 -15.58 -0.30 15.61
N GLU A 78 -14.35 0.19 15.52
CA GLU A 78 -13.11 -0.46 15.95
C GLU A 78 -12.72 -1.69 15.13
N THR A 79 -13.44 -1.99 14.04
CA THR A 79 -13.02 -3.05 13.13
C THR A 79 -11.88 -2.56 12.23
N ILE A 80 -11.03 -3.50 11.83
CA ILE A 80 -9.91 -3.21 10.95
C ILE A 80 -10.19 -3.82 9.58
N LYS A 81 -10.10 -3.00 8.53
CA LYS A 81 -10.25 -3.47 7.16
C LYS A 81 -8.98 -3.24 6.37
N LYS A 82 -8.68 -4.20 5.50
CA LYS A 82 -7.55 -4.12 4.57
C LYS A 82 -8.08 -3.78 3.19
N PHE A 83 -7.49 -2.78 2.56
CA PHE A 83 -7.84 -2.36 1.22
C PHE A 83 -6.67 -2.61 0.29
N ILE A 84 -6.96 -3.15 -0.89
CA ILE A 84 -5.97 -3.37 -1.93
C ILE A 84 -6.40 -2.58 -3.14
N ILE A 85 -5.51 -1.71 -3.63
CA ILE A 85 -5.80 -0.79 -4.73
C ILE A 85 -4.85 -1.10 -5.89
N GLU A 86 -5.43 -1.21 -7.06
CA GLU A 86 -4.67 -1.39 -8.30
C GLU A 86 -4.76 -0.16 -9.19
#